data_399b8a0b7cb8d3f3c46324e80f4ec8ee
#
_entry.id   399b8a0b7cb8d3f3c46324e80f4ec8ee
#
_cell.length_a   1.000
_cell.length_b   1.000
_cell.length_c   1.000
_cell.angle_alpha   90.00
_cell.angle_beta   90.00
_cell.angle_gamma   90.00
#
_symmetry.space_group_name_H-M   'P 1'
#
loop_
_entity.id
_entity.type
_entity.pdbx_description
1 polymer ?
#
loop_
_entity_poly.entity_id
_entity_poly.type
_entity_poly.pdbx_seq_one_letter_code
_entity_poly.pdbx_strand_id
1 'polypeptide(L)'
;MKLLKSALLPLAALTLGTSAPAQMPAPEEVGPVRRLSVPLGAPCTGTEQWERMFEQINVRNVTCPAVYPVLPKPGKANGKSVIVVPGGGYQFVSIEQEGFRVADALAAHGYSAFVVKYRTVETPREAGAYMAKMAQLFGNLGQRELEDNPPAVDDLAAAVRMVHGEAAKRGLDPAQIGVVGFSAGARTTIRLLEWKDEAKLAENVALIYPPMTQVVKGGPRPPLFLAIAVDDPLFRQGKLDLLSAWLAESEKTEFHLYSGGSHGFGMGIKGATSDLWIDQYIAWLDRH
;
A
#
# COMPACT_ATOMS: atom_id res chain seq x y z
N MET A 1 -39.72 -68.67 15.47
CA MET A 1 -38.65 -68.68 14.42
C MET A 1 -39.03 -67.67 13.37
N LYS A 2 -38.61 -66.39 13.48
CA LYS A 2 -38.92 -65.32 12.55
C LYS A 2 -37.59 -64.87 11.91
N LEU A 3 -37.54 -65.03 10.58
CA LEU A 3 -36.39 -64.63 9.75
C LEU A 3 -36.34 -63.11 9.64
N LEU A 4 -35.25 -62.49 10.05
CA LEU A 4 -34.92 -61.08 9.69
C LEU A 4 -34.33 -61.04 8.29
N LYS A 5 -35.00 -60.25 7.44
CA LYS A 5 -34.45 -59.90 6.11
C LYS A 5 -33.60 -58.64 6.29
N SER A 6 -32.30 -58.78 6.04
CA SER A 6 -31.39 -57.65 5.95
C SER A 6 -31.56 -56.89 4.64
N ALA A 7 -31.94 -55.63 4.71
CA ALA A 7 -31.97 -54.71 3.56
C ALA A 7 -30.59 -54.09 3.39
N LEU A 8 -29.95 -54.34 2.26
CA LEU A 8 -28.75 -53.62 1.80
C LEU A 8 -29.16 -52.30 1.20
N LEU A 9 -28.75 -51.18 1.80
CA LEU A 9 -28.82 -49.84 1.23
C LEU A 9 -27.64 -49.64 0.27
N PRO A 10 -27.86 -49.05 -0.92
CA PRO A 10 -26.78 -48.74 -1.85
C PRO A 10 -25.99 -47.55 -1.34
N LEU A 11 -24.66 -47.71 -1.31
CA LEU A 11 -23.68 -46.67 -1.01
C LEU A 11 -23.67 -45.67 -2.18
N ALA A 12 -24.25 -44.50 -1.99
CA ALA A 12 -24.17 -43.41 -2.96
C ALA A 12 -22.74 -42.85 -2.94
N ALA A 13 -22.00 -43.05 -4.02
CA ALA A 13 -20.71 -42.44 -4.23
C ALA A 13 -20.90 -40.91 -4.36
N LEU A 14 -20.51 -40.16 -3.32
CA LEU A 14 -20.34 -38.71 -3.43
C LEU A 14 -19.14 -38.44 -4.36
N THR A 15 -19.39 -38.04 -5.56
CA THR A 15 -18.39 -37.44 -6.44
C THR A 15 -18.09 -36.06 -5.88
N LEU A 16 -16.94 -35.93 -5.22
CA LEU A 16 -16.33 -34.65 -4.89
C LEU A 16 -15.98 -33.96 -6.21
N GLY A 17 -16.86 -33.08 -6.64
CA GLY A 17 -16.56 -32.16 -7.72
C GLY A 17 -15.40 -31.25 -7.30
N THR A 18 -14.23 -31.45 -7.90
CA THR A 18 -13.12 -30.50 -7.81
C THR A 18 -13.56 -29.23 -8.54
N SER A 19 -14.08 -28.25 -7.79
CA SER A 19 -14.27 -26.90 -8.32
C SER A 19 -12.88 -26.38 -8.72
N ALA A 20 -12.69 -26.11 -10.01
CA ALA A 20 -11.52 -25.40 -10.50
C ALA A 20 -11.39 -24.08 -9.69
N PRO A 21 -10.17 -23.67 -9.29
CA PRO A 21 -10.01 -22.40 -8.62
C PRO A 21 -10.61 -21.30 -9.48
N ALA A 22 -11.43 -20.44 -8.88
CA ALA A 22 -12.06 -19.34 -9.58
C ALA A 22 -10.96 -18.52 -10.27
N GLN A 23 -11.01 -18.47 -11.59
CA GLN A 23 -10.04 -17.73 -12.39
C GLN A 23 -10.23 -16.25 -12.09
N MET A 24 -9.18 -15.56 -11.63
CA MET A 24 -9.25 -14.12 -11.41
C MET A 24 -9.64 -13.42 -12.73
N PRO A 25 -10.57 -12.45 -12.68
CA PRO A 25 -10.97 -11.74 -13.89
C PRO A 25 -9.76 -11.03 -14.52
N ALA A 26 -9.70 -11.04 -15.85
CA ALA A 26 -8.67 -10.32 -16.57
C ALA A 26 -8.77 -8.81 -16.29
N PRO A 27 -7.63 -8.09 -16.21
CA PRO A 27 -7.66 -6.65 -16.06
C PRO A 27 -8.31 -5.99 -17.28
N GLU A 28 -9.15 -4.99 -17.03
CA GLU A 28 -9.77 -4.14 -18.04
C GLU A 28 -8.88 -2.92 -18.27
N GLU A 29 -8.45 -2.69 -19.52
CA GLU A 29 -7.68 -1.49 -19.85
C GLU A 29 -8.57 -0.25 -19.71
N VAL A 30 -8.06 0.76 -18.99
CA VAL A 30 -8.70 2.06 -18.81
C VAL A 30 -7.72 3.19 -19.17
N GLY A 31 -8.24 4.36 -19.46
CA GLY A 31 -7.37 5.53 -19.67
C GLY A 31 -6.75 6.02 -18.35
N PRO A 32 -5.67 6.82 -18.44
CA PRO A 32 -5.11 7.49 -17.28
C PRO A 32 -6.15 8.31 -16.52
N VAL A 33 -6.04 8.35 -15.20
CA VAL A 33 -6.94 9.15 -14.37
C VAL A 33 -6.82 10.63 -14.73
N ARG A 34 -7.96 11.31 -14.81
CA ARG A 34 -8.02 12.75 -15.12
C ARG A 34 -7.81 13.58 -13.84
N ARG A 35 -6.61 13.48 -13.26
CA ARG A 35 -6.19 14.28 -12.10
C ARG A 35 -4.93 15.06 -12.47
N LEU A 36 -4.78 16.26 -11.91
CA LEU A 36 -3.53 17.03 -12.05
C LEU A 36 -2.36 16.21 -11.51
N SER A 37 -1.27 16.13 -12.26
CA SER A 37 -0.04 15.48 -11.82
C SER A 37 1.18 16.38 -12.06
N VAL A 38 2.18 16.21 -11.21
CA VAL A 38 3.47 16.90 -11.31
C VAL A 38 4.54 15.82 -11.56
N PRO A 39 5.23 15.85 -12.72
CA PRO A 39 6.32 14.90 -13.01
C PRO A 39 7.46 15.03 -11.99
N LEU A 40 8.10 13.90 -11.66
CA LEU A 40 9.25 13.85 -10.74
C LEU A 40 10.62 13.92 -11.46
N GLY A 41 10.62 14.28 -12.74
CA GLY A 41 11.85 14.59 -13.49
C GLY A 41 12.63 13.40 -14.05
N ALA A 42 12.24 12.16 -13.77
CA ALA A 42 12.82 11.00 -14.43
C ALA A 42 12.35 10.93 -15.90
N PRO A 43 13.21 10.50 -16.85
CA PRO A 43 12.81 10.34 -18.24
C PRO A 43 11.68 9.34 -18.40
N CYS A 44 10.64 9.69 -19.16
CA CYS A 44 9.59 8.77 -19.57
C CYS A 44 10.11 7.90 -20.73
N THR A 45 10.22 6.60 -20.50
CA THR A 45 10.84 5.69 -21.47
C THR A 45 9.88 4.65 -22.06
N GLY A 46 8.60 4.68 -21.69
CA GLY A 46 7.65 3.68 -22.16
C GLY A 46 6.20 4.08 -21.95
N THR A 47 5.32 3.17 -22.34
CA THR A 47 3.87 3.31 -22.20
C THR A 47 3.41 2.58 -20.94
N GLU A 48 2.86 3.31 -20.02
CA GLU A 48 2.22 2.77 -18.82
C GLU A 48 0.90 2.09 -19.19
N GLN A 49 0.49 1.10 -18.40
CA GLN A 49 -0.80 0.44 -18.54
C GLN A 49 -1.68 0.76 -17.33
N TRP A 50 -2.79 1.42 -17.62
CA TRP A 50 -3.82 1.75 -16.64
C TRP A 50 -4.94 0.74 -16.76
N GLU A 51 -5.24 0.05 -15.69
CA GLU A 51 -6.13 -1.10 -15.71
C GLU A 51 -7.06 -1.10 -14.49
N ARG A 52 -8.30 -1.52 -14.71
CA ARG A 52 -9.21 -1.88 -13.64
C ARG A 52 -8.99 -3.34 -13.29
N MET A 53 -8.58 -3.61 -12.07
CA MET A 53 -8.37 -4.93 -11.52
C MET A 53 -8.79 -4.92 -10.05
N PHE A 54 -9.47 -5.95 -9.57
CA PHE A 54 -10.02 -6.01 -8.20
C PHE A 54 -10.93 -4.80 -7.86
N GLU A 55 -11.76 -4.40 -8.82
CA GLU A 55 -12.70 -3.27 -8.70
C GLU A 55 -12.03 -1.90 -8.42
N GLN A 56 -10.75 -1.78 -8.70
CA GLN A 56 -9.98 -0.56 -8.51
C GLN A 56 -9.05 -0.29 -9.69
N ILE A 57 -8.68 0.97 -9.88
CA ILE A 57 -7.70 1.37 -10.89
C ILE A 57 -6.30 1.16 -10.34
N ASN A 58 -5.49 0.48 -11.15
CA ASN A 58 -4.07 0.26 -10.92
C ASN A 58 -3.28 0.77 -12.14
N VAL A 59 -2.01 1.05 -11.92
CA VAL A 59 -1.09 1.40 -13.02
C VAL A 59 0.17 0.55 -12.93
N ARG A 60 0.55 -0.07 -14.03
CA ARG A 60 1.75 -0.91 -14.14
C ARG A 60 2.67 -0.47 -15.26
N ASN A 61 3.89 -1.02 -15.29
CA ASN A 61 4.93 -0.61 -16.24
C ASN A 61 5.18 0.91 -16.16
N VAL A 62 5.15 1.44 -14.91
CA VAL A 62 5.34 2.87 -14.68
C VAL A 62 6.77 3.24 -14.99
N THR A 63 6.94 4.13 -15.97
CA THR A 63 8.23 4.73 -16.38
C THR A 63 8.23 6.24 -16.22
N CYS A 64 7.06 6.86 -16.02
CA CYS A 64 6.86 8.28 -15.84
C CYS A 64 6.41 8.59 -14.41
N PRO A 65 7.33 8.64 -13.43
CA PRO A 65 6.95 8.89 -12.05
C PRO A 65 6.37 10.30 -11.89
N ALA A 66 5.34 10.40 -11.05
CA ALA A 66 4.63 11.65 -10.83
C ALA A 66 3.98 11.70 -9.44
N VAL A 67 3.72 12.91 -8.98
CA VAL A 67 2.91 13.18 -7.78
C VAL A 67 1.57 13.77 -8.19
N TYR A 68 0.50 13.29 -7.56
CA TYR A 68 -0.85 13.80 -7.72
C TYR A 68 -1.27 14.53 -6.45
N PRO A 69 -1.31 15.88 -6.46
CA PRO A 69 -1.82 16.65 -5.33
C PRO A 69 -3.34 16.47 -5.19
N VAL A 70 -3.78 16.21 -3.96
CA VAL A 70 -5.18 16.18 -3.55
C VAL A 70 -5.32 17.14 -2.39
N LEU A 71 -5.94 18.29 -2.67
CA LEU A 71 -5.97 19.41 -1.73
C LEU A 71 -7.31 19.47 -1.01
N PRO A 72 -7.33 19.95 0.25
CA PRO A 72 -8.56 20.26 0.96
C PRO A 72 -9.43 21.28 0.22
N LYS A 73 -10.72 21.30 0.52
CA LYS A 73 -11.60 22.38 0.04
C LYS A 73 -11.07 23.74 0.49
N PRO A 74 -11.30 24.82 -0.28
CA PRO A 74 -10.87 26.17 0.11
C PRO A 74 -11.30 26.53 1.54
N GLY A 75 -10.36 27.05 2.32
CA GLY A 75 -10.58 27.43 3.73
C GLY A 75 -10.65 26.27 4.73
N LYS A 76 -10.33 25.02 4.30
CA LYS A 76 -10.33 23.85 5.17
C LYS A 76 -8.93 23.27 5.42
N ALA A 77 -7.89 23.82 4.78
CA ALA A 77 -6.51 23.36 4.95
C ALA A 77 -6.02 23.60 6.39
N ASN A 78 -5.39 22.59 6.99
CA ASN A 78 -4.78 22.67 8.33
C ASN A 78 -3.28 23.02 8.28
N GLY A 79 -2.70 23.21 7.09
CA GLY A 79 -1.30 23.53 6.86
C GLY A 79 -0.35 22.31 6.85
N LYS A 80 -0.84 21.13 7.23
CA LYS A 80 -0.07 19.88 7.24
C LYS A 80 -0.19 19.15 5.91
N SER A 81 0.82 18.30 5.59
CA SER A 81 0.81 17.50 4.37
C SER A 81 1.15 16.03 4.62
N VAL A 82 0.65 15.16 3.75
CA VAL A 82 0.93 13.71 3.79
C VAL A 82 1.26 13.22 2.38
N ILE A 83 2.42 12.58 2.24
CA ILE A 83 2.81 11.88 1.02
C ILE A 83 2.28 10.44 1.12
N VAL A 84 1.48 10.04 0.12
CA VAL A 84 0.84 8.73 0.06
C VAL A 84 1.57 7.84 -0.93
N VAL A 85 2.09 6.71 -0.47
CA VAL A 85 2.92 5.77 -1.24
C VAL A 85 2.19 4.43 -1.35
N PRO A 86 1.42 4.21 -2.44
CA PRO A 86 0.64 2.97 -2.61
C PRO A 86 1.51 1.73 -2.71
N GLY A 87 0.92 0.55 -2.47
CA GLY A 87 1.54 -0.75 -2.67
C GLY A 87 1.34 -1.30 -4.08
N GLY A 88 1.43 -2.65 -4.20
CA GLY A 88 1.31 -3.38 -5.46
C GLY A 88 2.50 -4.28 -5.77
N GLY A 89 3.32 -4.61 -4.77
CA GLY A 89 4.46 -5.53 -4.88
C GLY A 89 5.50 -5.09 -5.92
N TYR A 90 5.58 -3.80 -6.22
CA TYR A 90 6.36 -3.20 -7.31
C TYR A 90 5.95 -3.66 -8.72
N GLN A 91 4.94 -4.51 -8.85
CA GLN A 91 4.43 -4.95 -10.17
C GLN A 91 3.40 -3.95 -10.73
N PHE A 92 2.73 -3.24 -9.86
CA PHE A 92 1.80 -2.14 -10.16
C PHE A 92 1.79 -1.14 -9.00
N VAL A 93 1.11 -0.03 -9.19
CA VAL A 93 0.77 0.93 -8.14
C VAL A 93 -0.74 0.86 -7.93
N SER A 94 -1.19 0.54 -6.71
CA SER A 94 -2.60 0.53 -6.28
C SER A 94 -3.10 1.99 -6.14
N ILE A 95 -3.13 2.69 -7.28
CA ILE A 95 -3.24 4.16 -7.32
C ILE A 95 -4.60 4.66 -6.82
N GLU A 96 -5.67 3.87 -6.96
CA GLU A 96 -7.00 4.25 -6.49
C GLU A 96 -7.20 3.91 -5.02
N GLN A 97 -7.10 2.62 -4.63
CA GLN A 97 -7.46 2.14 -3.30
C GLN A 97 -6.50 2.63 -2.20
N GLU A 98 -5.21 2.58 -2.47
CA GLU A 98 -4.16 2.97 -1.52
C GLU A 98 -3.59 4.35 -1.82
N GLY A 99 -4.01 4.95 -2.93
CA GLY A 99 -3.63 6.30 -3.34
C GLY A 99 -4.76 7.31 -3.17
N PHE A 100 -5.60 7.44 -4.19
CA PHE A 100 -6.59 8.54 -4.24
C PHE A 100 -7.65 8.48 -3.15
N ARG A 101 -8.16 7.28 -2.81
CA ARG A 101 -9.18 7.17 -1.74
C ARG A 101 -8.60 7.58 -0.38
N VAL A 102 -7.35 7.24 -0.10
CA VAL A 102 -6.62 7.70 1.10
C VAL A 102 -6.43 9.20 1.07
N ALA A 103 -5.96 9.74 -0.05
CA ALA A 103 -5.73 11.16 -0.22
C ALA A 103 -7.01 11.98 -0.11
N ASP A 104 -8.12 11.49 -0.67
CA ASP A 104 -9.44 12.13 -0.57
C ASP A 104 -9.94 12.13 0.90
N ALA A 105 -9.70 11.05 1.67
CA ALA A 105 -10.02 11.00 3.10
C ALA A 105 -9.19 12.01 3.91
N LEU A 106 -7.88 12.06 3.67
CA LEU A 106 -6.98 13.04 4.30
C LEU A 106 -7.39 14.47 3.96
N ALA A 107 -7.69 14.75 2.69
CA ALA A 107 -8.13 16.08 2.25
C ALA A 107 -9.47 16.51 2.88
N ALA A 108 -10.39 15.57 3.12
CA ALA A 108 -11.62 15.85 3.84
C ALA A 108 -11.39 16.31 5.29
N HIS A 109 -10.25 15.93 5.90
CA HIS A 109 -9.82 16.33 7.24
C HIS A 109 -8.79 17.49 7.25
N GLY A 110 -8.60 18.13 6.10
CA GLY A 110 -7.78 19.35 6.01
C GLY A 110 -6.31 19.13 5.65
N TYR A 111 -5.85 17.88 5.50
CA TYR A 111 -4.49 17.57 5.08
C TYR A 111 -4.31 17.72 3.56
N SER A 112 -3.22 18.35 3.13
CA SER A 112 -2.84 18.31 1.72
C SER A 112 -2.14 16.99 1.43
N ALA A 113 -2.76 16.13 0.62
CA ALA A 113 -2.21 14.82 0.30
C ALA A 113 -1.53 14.80 -1.08
N PHE A 114 -0.48 13.99 -1.20
CA PHE A 114 0.36 13.90 -2.40
C PHE A 114 0.57 12.43 -2.75
N VAL A 115 -0.18 11.91 -3.72
CA VAL A 115 -0.10 10.49 -4.12
C VAL A 115 1.07 10.29 -5.07
N VAL A 116 1.97 9.37 -4.72
CA VAL A 116 3.15 9.05 -5.54
C VAL A 116 2.85 7.89 -6.47
N LYS A 117 2.95 8.14 -7.77
CA LYS A 117 3.05 7.13 -8.81
C LYS A 117 4.54 6.91 -9.08
N TYR A 118 5.14 5.92 -8.44
CA TYR A 118 6.57 5.59 -8.55
C TYR A 118 6.82 4.56 -9.67
N ARG A 119 8.07 4.48 -10.15
CA ARG A 119 8.48 3.50 -11.16
C ARG A 119 8.35 2.07 -10.64
N THR A 120 7.75 1.22 -11.46
CA THR A 120 7.55 -0.20 -11.17
C THR A 120 8.51 -1.07 -11.98
N VAL A 121 8.64 -2.34 -11.57
CA VAL A 121 9.34 -3.32 -12.40
C VAL A 121 8.52 -3.63 -13.66
N GLU A 122 9.19 -4.04 -14.73
CA GLU A 122 8.51 -4.43 -15.96
C GLU A 122 7.68 -5.70 -15.76
N THR A 123 6.46 -5.68 -16.27
CA THR A 123 5.53 -6.80 -16.24
C THR A 123 5.08 -7.16 -17.66
N PRO A 124 4.69 -8.43 -17.92
CA PRO A 124 4.13 -8.81 -19.21
C PRO A 124 2.97 -7.89 -19.60
N ARG A 125 2.97 -7.40 -20.85
CA ARG A 125 1.89 -6.54 -21.35
C ARG A 125 0.60 -7.31 -21.62
N GLU A 126 0.73 -8.57 -22.02
CA GLU A 126 -0.40 -9.47 -22.28
C GLU A 126 -1.07 -9.84 -20.96
N ALA A 127 -2.41 -9.73 -20.93
CA ALA A 127 -3.23 -9.84 -19.72
C ALA A 127 -3.09 -11.21 -19.02
N GLY A 128 -3.12 -12.32 -19.78
CA GLY A 128 -3.03 -13.67 -19.20
C GLY A 128 -1.66 -13.93 -18.56
N ALA A 129 -0.57 -13.54 -19.22
CA ALA A 129 0.78 -13.67 -18.67
C ALA A 129 0.96 -12.79 -17.43
N TYR A 130 0.37 -11.58 -17.42
CA TYR A 130 0.37 -10.71 -16.24
C TYR A 130 -0.41 -11.34 -15.09
N MET A 131 -1.61 -11.87 -15.34
CA MET A 131 -2.42 -12.53 -14.30
C MET A 131 -1.73 -13.77 -13.72
N ALA A 132 -1.04 -14.55 -14.54
CA ALA A 132 -0.23 -15.68 -14.05
C ALA A 132 0.89 -15.20 -13.11
N LYS A 133 1.56 -14.09 -13.46
CA LYS A 133 2.59 -13.46 -12.61
C LYS A 133 1.98 -12.96 -11.29
N MET A 134 0.80 -12.35 -11.32
CA MET A 134 0.11 -11.89 -10.11
C MET A 134 -0.33 -13.04 -9.22
N ALA A 135 -0.86 -14.12 -9.79
CA ALA A 135 -1.22 -15.33 -9.03
C ALA A 135 0.01 -15.91 -8.30
N GLN A 136 1.17 -15.92 -8.96
CA GLN A 136 2.43 -16.36 -8.35
C GLN A 136 2.88 -15.41 -7.22
N LEU A 137 2.79 -14.09 -7.43
CA LEU A 137 3.15 -13.08 -6.45
C LEU A 137 2.31 -13.23 -5.17
N PHE A 138 0.98 -13.24 -5.32
CA PHE A 138 0.06 -13.34 -4.19
C PHE A 138 0.10 -14.72 -3.53
N GLY A 139 0.26 -15.78 -4.30
CA GLY A 139 0.40 -17.14 -3.77
C GLY A 139 1.67 -17.35 -2.94
N ASN A 140 2.72 -16.56 -3.17
CA ASN A 140 3.99 -16.59 -2.42
C ASN A 140 4.13 -15.46 -1.41
N LEU A 141 3.10 -14.64 -1.22
CA LEU A 141 3.15 -13.54 -0.26
C LEU A 141 3.42 -14.07 1.15
N GLY A 142 4.40 -13.48 1.84
CA GLY A 142 4.84 -13.93 3.15
C GLY A 142 5.73 -15.18 3.15
N GLN A 143 6.06 -15.78 1.99
CA GLN A 143 7.01 -16.90 1.88
C GLN A 143 8.41 -16.44 1.48
N ARG A 144 8.52 -15.32 0.81
CA ARG A 144 9.78 -14.68 0.41
C ARG A 144 9.81 -13.23 0.82
N GLU A 145 10.99 -12.68 1.00
CA GLU A 145 11.13 -11.25 1.17
C GLU A 145 10.81 -10.54 -0.16
N LEU A 146 10.17 -9.38 -0.04
CA LEU A 146 9.98 -8.49 -1.17
C LEU A 146 11.35 -7.89 -1.53
N GLU A 147 11.75 -7.99 -2.78
CA GLU A 147 12.98 -7.35 -3.27
C GLU A 147 12.86 -5.83 -3.23
N ASP A 148 13.99 -5.14 -3.12
CA ASP A 148 14.02 -3.68 -3.18
C ASP A 148 13.80 -3.18 -4.60
N ASN A 149 13.19 -2.00 -4.72
CA ASN A 149 13.07 -1.27 -5.98
C ASN A 149 13.71 0.13 -5.82
N PRO A 150 15.04 0.26 -5.99
CA PRO A 150 15.73 1.54 -5.84
C PRO A 150 15.10 2.69 -6.64
N PRO A 151 14.65 2.51 -7.91
CA PRO A 151 13.93 3.55 -8.63
C PRO A 151 12.70 4.10 -7.89
N ALA A 152 11.92 3.25 -7.20
CA ALA A 152 10.77 3.71 -6.42
C ALA A 152 11.20 4.55 -5.20
N VAL A 153 12.33 4.20 -4.58
CA VAL A 153 12.91 4.98 -3.46
C VAL A 153 13.39 6.35 -3.94
N ASP A 154 14.04 6.42 -5.10
CA ASP A 154 14.47 7.67 -5.73
C ASP A 154 13.27 8.57 -6.06
N ASP A 155 12.19 7.99 -6.56
CA ASP A 155 10.96 8.71 -6.88
C ASP A 155 10.27 9.24 -5.61
N LEU A 156 10.24 8.46 -4.53
CA LEU A 156 9.74 8.91 -3.24
C LEU A 156 10.60 10.04 -2.67
N ALA A 157 11.93 9.93 -2.72
CA ALA A 157 12.82 10.99 -2.29
C ALA A 157 12.60 12.28 -3.10
N ALA A 158 12.41 12.16 -4.41
CA ALA A 158 12.07 13.30 -5.28
C ALA A 158 10.70 13.92 -4.90
N ALA A 159 9.71 13.09 -4.56
CA ALA A 159 8.41 13.56 -4.09
C ALA A 159 8.53 14.33 -2.76
N VAL A 160 9.29 13.81 -1.79
CA VAL A 160 9.55 14.48 -0.51
C VAL A 160 10.23 15.83 -0.73
N ARG A 161 11.28 15.89 -1.55
CA ARG A 161 11.95 17.17 -1.91
C ARG A 161 10.99 18.16 -2.57
N MET A 162 10.16 17.68 -3.51
CA MET A 162 9.20 18.53 -4.21
C MET A 162 8.17 19.11 -3.24
N VAL A 163 7.56 18.28 -2.38
CA VAL A 163 6.55 18.74 -1.41
C VAL A 163 7.16 19.73 -0.44
N HIS A 164 8.35 19.44 0.11
CA HIS A 164 9.07 20.33 1.00
C HIS A 164 9.41 21.68 0.33
N GLY A 165 9.96 21.64 -0.89
CA GLY A 165 10.34 22.84 -1.64
C GLY A 165 9.16 23.73 -2.08
N GLU A 166 8.00 23.13 -2.27
CA GLU A 166 6.76 23.84 -2.67
C GLU A 166 5.86 24.21 -1.48
N ALA A 167 6.19 23.74 -0.25
CA ALA A 167 5.34 23.86 0.92
C ALA A 167 4.95 25.32 1.18
N ALA A 168 5.92 26.23 1.27
CA ALA A 168 5.66 27.64 1.56
C ALA A 168 4.78 28.31 0.50
N LYS A 169 4.96 28.00 -0.80
CA LYS A 169 4.17 28.54 -1.90
C LYS A 169 2.71 28.05 -1.85
N ARG A 170 2.49 26.89 -1.21
CA ARG A 170 1.16 26.26 -1.06
C ARG A 170 0.50 26.54 0.28
N GLY A 171 1.13 27.37 1.13
CA GLY A 171 0.66 27.64 2.49
C GLY A 171 0.73 26.42 3.42
N LEU A 172 1.68 25.53 3.18
CA LEU A 172 1.95 24.34 3.98
C LEU A 172 3.17 24.58 4.87
N ASP A 173 3.18 23.93 6.02
CA ASP A 173 4.34 23.93 6.90
C ASP A 173 5.33 22.85 6.43
N PRO A 174 6.56 23.21 6.01
CA PRO A 174 7.55 22.26 5.56
C PRO A 174 8.05 21.33 6.69
N ALA A 175 7.83 21.68 7.96
CA ALA A 175 8.15 20.83 9.11
C ALA A 175 7.02 19.81 9.42
N GLN A 176 5.90 19.86 8.72
CA GLN A 176 4.71 19.02 8.96
C GLN A 176 4.39 18.14 7.74
N ILE A 177 5.38 17.34 7.32
CA ILE A 177 5.25 16.42 6.19
C ILE A 177 5.27 14.98 6.71
N GLY A 178 4.12 14.31 6.69
CA GLY A 178 4.00 12.88 6.96
C GLY A 178 4.19 12.04 5.69
N VAL A 179 4.57 10.78 5.87
CA VAL A 179 4.63 9.78 4.79
C VAL A 179 3.82 8.55 5.19
N VAL A 180 2.83 8.17 4.40
CA VAL A 180 2.11 6.90 4.60
C VAL A 180 2.38 5.96 3.45
N GLY A 181 2.93 4.77 3.77
CA GLY A 181 3.25 3.73 2.80
C GLY A 181 2.46 2.45 3.03
N PHE A 182 2.06 1.80 1.94
CA PHE A 182 1.28 0.56 1.93
C PHE A 182 2.10 -0.58 1.34
N SER A 183 2.20 -1.74 1.99
CA SER A 183 2.86 -2.92 1.42
C SER A 183 4.24 -2.61 0.82
N ALA A 184 4.41 -2.71 -0.49
CA ALA A 184 5.62 -2.29 -1.21
C ALA A 184 5.94 -0.80 -1.02
N GLY A 185 4.92 0.07 -0.94
CA GLY A 185 5.08 1.49 -0.59
C GLY A 185 5.58 1.69 0.83
N ALA A 186 5.17 0.84 1.79
CA ALA A 186 5.72 0.85 3.14
C ALA A 186 7.20 0.42 3.13
N ARG A 187 7.58 -0.61 2.34
CA ARG A 187 8.98 -0.97 2.13
C ARG A 187 9.78 0.19 1.51
N THR A 188 9.22 0.86 0.51
CA THR A 188 9.83 2.04 -0.11
C THR A 188 10.07 3.14 0.93
N THR A 189 9.11 3.37 1.84
CA THR A 189 9.24 4.32 2.95
C THR A 189 10.35 3.91 3.91
N ILE A 190 10.46 2.62 4.28
CA ILE A 190 11.56 2.10 5.08
C ILE A 190 12.91 2.36 4.40
N ARG A 191 13.02 2.10 3.10
CA ARG A 191 14.26 2.34 2.33
C ARG A 191 14.57 3.83 2.16
N LEU A 192 13.57 4.69 2.08
CA LEU A 192 13.79 6.15 2.17
C LEU A 192 14.51 6.51 3.48
N LEU A 193 14.03 5.98 4.61
CA LEU A 193 14.63 6.26 5.92
C LEU A 193 16.07 5.78 6.03
N GLU A 194 16.44 4.70 5.35
CA GLU A 194 17.79 4.14 5.40
C GLU A 194 18.76 4.77 4.39
N TRP A 195 18.26 5.12 3.20
CA TRP A 195 19.13 5.39 2.05
C TRP A 195 19.18 6.84 1.62
N LYS A 196 18.29 7.69 2.12
CA LYS A 196 18.11 9.04 1.59
C LYS A 196 18.16 10.11 2.68
N ASP A 197 18.83 11.20 2.38
CA ASP A 197 18.87 12.37 3.27
C ASP A 197 17.50 13.02 3.44
N GLU A 198 16.61 12.87 2.44
CA GLU A 198 15.23 13.33 2.45
C GLU A 198 14.38 12.70 3.57
N ALA A 199 14.84 11.59 4.14
CA ALA A 199 14.25 11.00 5.34
C ALA A 199 14.12 12.00 6.51
N LYS A 200 15.03 12.96 6.60
CA LYS A 200 15.04 14.02 7.64
C LYS A 200 13.92 15.04 7.46
N LEU A 201 13.27 15.05 6.30
CA LEU A 201 12.13 15.91 5.98
C LEU A 201 10.79 15.26 6.31
N ALA A 202 10.76 13.98 6.66
CA ALA A 202 9.57 13.27 7.10
C ALA A 202 9.40 13.45 8.62
N GLU A 203 8.40 14.23 9.04
CA GLU A 203 8.08 14.46 10.45
C GLU A 203 7.56 13.21 11.13
N ASN A 204 6.77 12.43 10.42
CA ASN A 204 6.21 11.17 10.88
C ASN A 204 6.02 10.18 9.73
N VAL A 205 5.92 8.88 10.04
CA VAL A 205 5.65 7.84 9.05
C VAL A 205 4.51 6.94 9.50
N ALA A 206 3.72 6.49 8.53
CA ALA A 206 2.75 5.42 8.72
C ALA A 206 3.09 4.25 7.80
N LEU A 207 3.11 3.05 8.34
CA LEU A 207 3.38 1.81 7.63
C LEU A 207 2.16 0.90 7.72
N ILE A 208 1.45 0.74 6.61
CA ILE A 208 0.23 -0.04 6.54
C ILE A 208 0.56 -1.37 5.87
N TYR A 209 0.31 -2.47 6.60
CA TYR A 209 0.69 -3.84 6.25
C TYR A 209 2.09 -3.96 5.61
N PRO A 210 3.13 -3.44 6.30
CA PRO A 210 4.51 -3.54 5.80
C PRO A 210 5.01 -4.98 5.84
N PRO A 211 6.10 -5.29 5.10
CA PRO A 211 6.86 -6.51 5.35
C PRO A 211 7.44 -6.48 6.78
N MET A 212 6.89 -7.31 7.67
CA MET A 212 7.22 -7.29 9.11
C MET A 212 8.61 -7.86 9.43
N THR A 213 9.24 -8.59 8.51
CA THR A 213 10.64 -9.05 8.63
C THR A 213 11.67 -7.94 8.45
N GLN A 214 11.24 -6.76 8.00
CA GLN A 214 12.16 -5.65 7.72
C GLN A 214 12.62 -4.98 9.00
N VAL A 215 13.92 -4.95 9.17
CA VAL A 215 14.58 -4.16 10.22
C VAL A 215 15.18 -2.94 9.57
N VAL A 216 14.77 -1.76 10.03
CA VAL A 216 15.36 -0.49 9.54
C VAL A 216 16.78 -0.37 10.06
N LYS A 217 17.76 -0.26 9.16
CA LYS A 217 19.19 -0.21 9.49
C LYS A 217 19.71 1.20 9.32
N GLY A 218 19.85 1.92 10.42
CA GLY A 218 20.33 3.31 10.40
C GLY A 218 19.23 4.31 9.97
N GLY A 219 19.58 5.59 9.85
CA GLY A 219 18.66 6.66 9.52
C GLY A 219 17.76 7.11 10.68
N PRO A 220 16.88 8.09 10.45
CA PRO A 220 15.98 8.60 11.48
C PRO A 220 14.88 7.60 11.84
N ARG A 221 14.38 7.73 13.06
CA ARG A 221 13.19 7.02 13.56
C ARG A 221 12.14 8.06 13.93
N PRO A 222 11.43 8.61 12.95
CA PRO A 222 10.33 9.53 13.24
C PRO A 222 9.20 8.79 13.98
N PRO A 223 8.24 9.52 14.57
CA PRO A 223 7.03 8.92 15.10
C PRO A 223 6.40 7.95 14.10
N LEU A 224 6.01 6.76 14.56
CA LEU A 224 5.49 5.68 13.73
C LEU A 224 4.03 5.38 14.07
N PHE A 225 3.19 5.35 13.04
CA PHE A 225 1.91 4.64 13.06
C PHE A 225 2.04 3.34 12.24
N LEU A 226 1.79 2.19 12.87
CA LEU A 226 1.88 0.89 12.20
C LEU A 226 0.55 0.15 12.31
N ALA A 227 0.01 -0.34 11.19
CA ALA A 227 -1.25 -1.06 11.14
C ALA A 227 -1.15 -2.29 10.23
N ILE A 228 -1.59 -3.44 10.75
CA ILE A 228 -1.60 -4.72 10.02
C ILE A 228 -2.68 -5.64 10.58
N ALA A 229 -3.10 -6.66 9.82
CA ALA A 229 -4.03 -7.67 10.28
C ALA A 229 -3.29 -8.95 10.70
N VAL A 230 -3.82 -9.68 11.70
CA VAL A 230 -3.21 -10.92 12.20
C VAL A 230 -3.22 -12.06 11.17
N ASP A 231 -4.16 -12.01 10.24
CA ASP A 231 -4.31 -12.96 9.14
C ASP A 231 -3.48 -12.59 7.89
N ASP A 232 -2.79 -11.44 7.90
CA ASP A 232 -1.88 -11.03 6.83
C ASP A 232 -0.68 -11.98 6.74
N PRO A 233 -0.34 -12.51 5.54
CA PRO A 233 0.85 -13.34 5.35
C PRO A 233 2.16 -12.66 5.76
N LEU A 234 2.29 -11.34 5.59
CA LEU A 234 3.48 -10.59 5.99
C LEU A 234 3.61 -10.49 7.52
N PHE A 235 2.47 -10.38 8.22
CA PHE A 235 2.48 -10.47 9.68
C PHE A 235 2.88 -11.87 10.14
N ARG A 236 2.35 -12.92 9.52
CA ARG A 236 2.71 -14.31 9.86
C ARG A 236 4.18 -14.61 9.65
N GLN A 237 4.80 -13.99 8.64
CA GLN A 237 6.22 -14.16 8.32
C GLN A 237 7.14 -13.50 9.35
N GLY A 238 6.93 -12.23 9.68
CA GLY A 238 7.83 -11.43 10.53
C GLY A 238 7.29 -11.12 11.92
N LYS A 239 6.00 -11.39 12.17
CA LYS A 239 5.33 -11.10 13.44
C LYS A 239 5.59 -9.67 13.95
N LEU A 240 6.37 -9.50 14.99
CA LEU A 240 6.66 -8.21 15.63
C LEU A 240 8.12 -7.73 15.37
N ASP A 241 8.84 -8.33 14.45
CA ASP A 241 10.29 -8.03 14.26
C ASP A 241 10.49 -6.54 13.92
N LEU A 242 9.75 -6.00 12.94
CA LEU A 242 9.82 -4.58 12.58
C LEU A 242 9.46 -3.68 13.76
N LEU A 243 8.37 -3.99 14.46
CA LEU A 243 7.91 -3.22 15.62
C LEU A 243 8.95 -3.23 16.74
N SER A 244 9.49 -4.40 17.07
CA SER A 244 10.50 -4.55 18.11
C SER A 244 11.78 -3.78 17.79
N ALA A 245 12.22 -3.84 16.54
CA ALA A 245 13.38 -3.09 16.07
C ALA A 245 13.15 -1.57 16.10
N TRP A 246 11.92 -1.12 15.81
CA TRP A 246 11.59 0.30 15.88
C TRP A 246 11.54 0.81 17.33
N LEU A 247 10.88 0.06 18.22
CA LEU A 247 10.76 0.41 19.64
C LEU A 247 12.13 0.45 20.36
N ALA A 248 13.12 -0.29 19.87
CA ALA A 248 14.49 -0.22 20.40
C ALA A 248 15.15 1.15 20.18
N GLU A 249 14.70 1.91 19.18
CA GLU A 249 15.27 3.19 18.77
C GLU A 249 14.34 4.40 19.04
N SER A 250 13.02 4.18 19.15
CA SER A 250 12.02 5.24 19.30
C SER A 250 10.79 4.76 20.05
N GLU A 251 10.44 5.47 21.13
CA GLU A 251 9.22 5.22 21.90
C GLU A 251 7.97 5.85 21.28
N LYS A 252 8.11 6.74 20.29
CA LYS A 252 7.00 7.41 19.61
C LYS A 252 6.37 6.51 18.56
N THR A 253 5.75 5.42 19.03
CA THR A 253 5.21 4.36 18.17
C THR A 253 3.80 3.98 18.60
N GLU A 254 2.87 3.99 17.63
CA GLU A 254 1.53 3.46 17.79
C GLU A 254 1.36 2.24 16.87
N PHE A 255 0.83 1.13 17.41
CA PHE A 255 0.66 -0.12 16.68
C PHE A 255 -0.78 -0.63 16.78
N HIS A 256 -1.38 -0.92 15.63
CA HIS A 256 -2.70 -1.51 15.49
C HIS A 256 -2.60 -2.90 14.84
N LEU A 257 -2.92 -3.93 15.61
CA LEU A 257 -3.04 -5.30 15.11
C LEU A 257 -4.53 -5.67 15.05
N TYR A 258 -5.07 -5.72 13.84
CA TYR A 258 -6.48 -6.05 13.62
C TYR A 258 -6.70 -7.57 13.61
N SER A 259 -7.86 -8.01 14.09
CA SER A 259 -8.22 -9.43 14.14
C SER A 259 -8.43 -10.07 12.77
N GLY A 260 -8.62 -9.26 11.73
CA GLY A 260 -8.82 -9.69 10.35
C GLY A 260 -8.75 -8.53 9.38
N GLY A 261 -8.70 -8.84 8.10
CA GLY A 261 -8.59 -7.89 6.99
C GLY A 261 -7.66 -8.39 5.90
N SER A 262 -6.86 -9.41 6.19
CA SER A 262 -5.85 -9.97 5.30
C SER A 262 -4.86 -8.91 4.81
N HIS A 263 -4.13 -9.17 3.72
CA HIS A 263 -3.23 -8.22 3.10
C HIS A 263 -3.98 -7.31 2.13
N GLY A 264 -3.62 -6.02 2.11
CA GLY A 264 -4.17 -5.09 1.12
C GLY A 264 -5.56 -4.55 1.47
N PHE A 265 -5.92 -4.45 2.76
CA PHE A 265 -7.23 -3.91 3.16
C PHE A 265 -7.44 -2.44 2.72
N GLY A 266 -6.40 -1.62 2.57
CA GLY A 266 -6.46 -0.27 2.00
C GLY A 266 -7.72 0.52 2.34
N MET A 267 -8.31 1.17 1.32
CA MET A 267 -9.57 1.90 1.44
C MET A 267 -10.68 1.21 0.63
N GLY A 268 -11.72 0.75 1.31
CA GLY A 268 -12.92 0.22 0.65
C GLY A 268 -13.26 -1.24 0.95
N ILE A 269 -12.41 -1.96 1.69
CA ILE A 269 -12.80 -3.25 2.27
C ILE A 269 -13.56 -2.94 3.56
N LYS A 270 -14.78 -3.48 3.68
CA LYS A 270 -15.65 -3.24 4.84
C LYS A 270 -16.01 -4.53 5.57
N GLY A 271 -16.34 -4.40 6.85
CA GLY A 271 -16.80 -5.53 7.67
C GLY A 271 -15.73 -6.18 8.52
N ALA A 272 -14.49 -5.68 8.47
CA ALA A 272 -13.42 -6.03 9.40
C ALA A 272 -13.02 -4.82 10.25
N THR A 273 -12.41 -5.03 11.41
CA THR A 273 -11.93 -3.92 12.25
C THR A 273 -10.81 -3.12 11.60
N SER A 274 -10.16 -3.68 10.58
CA SER A 274 -9.19 -2.99 9.74
C SER A 274 -9.76 -1.82 8.93
N ASP A 275 -11.09 -1.72 8.77
CA ASP A 275 -11.68 -0.53 8.11
C ASP A 275 -11.50 0.74 8.93
N LEU A 276 -11.25 0.63 10.23
CA LEU A 276 -11.08 1.77 11.15
C LEU A 276 -9.70 2.42 11.04
N TRP A 277 -8.77 1.83 10.30
CA TRP A 277 -7.37 2.28 10.26
C TRP A 277 -7.21 3.75 9.86
N ILE A 278 -8.00 4.22 8.90
CA ILE A 278 -7.85 5.59 8.39
C ILE A 278 -8.29 6.63 9.43
N ASP A 279 -9.38 6.37 10.16
CA ASP A 279 -9.85 7.26 11.22
C ASP A 279 -8.87 7.29 12.38
N GLN A 280 -8.29 6.13 12.74
CA GLN A 280 -7.25 6.00 13.77
C GLN A 280 -5.98 6.75 13.34
N TYR A 281 -5.56 6.59 12.08
CA TYR A 281 -4.39 7.30 11.54
C TYR A 281 -4.60 8.82 11.55
N ILE A 282 -5.76 9.32 11.12
CA ILE A 282 -6.08 10.74 11.15
C ILE A 282 -6.10 11.26 12.60
N ALA A 283 -6.72 10.52 13.51
CA ALA A 283 -6.72 10.88 14.93
C ALA A 283 -5.30 10.91 15.55
N TRP A 284 -4.41 10.06 15.05
CA TRP A 284 -2.99 10.05 15.44
C TRP A 284 -2.25 11.25 14.83
N LEU A 285 -2.44 11.55 13.53
CA LEU A 285 -1.85 12.71 12.86
C LEU A 285 -2.23 14.04 13.49
N ASP A 286 -3.44 14.16 14.03
CA ASP A 286 -3.92 15.39 14.70
C ASP A 286 -3.13 15.68 15.99
N ARG A 287 -2.44 14.69 16.55
CA ARG A 287 -1.66 14.77 17.79
C ARG A 287 -0.14 14.83 17.57
N HIS A 288 0.30 14.61 16.36
CA HIS A 288 1.69 14.65 15.93
C HIS A 288 1.87 15.65 14.80
#